data_bc034fcf86a53db493f8c1291d49cdd1
#
_entry.id   bc034fcf86a53db493f8c1291d49cdd1
#
_cell.length_a   1.000
_cell.length_b   1.000
_cell.length_c   1.000
_cell.angle_alpha   90.00
_cell.angle_beta   90.00
_cell.angle_gamma   90.00
#
_symmetry.space_group_name_H-M   'P 1'
#
loop_
_entity.id
_entity.type
_entity.pdbx_description
1 polymer ?
#
loop_
_entity_poly.entity_id
_entity_poly.type
_entity_poly.pdbx_seq_one_letter_code
_entity_poly.pdbx_strand_id
1 'polypeptide(L)'
;LESWIICATLHYGIGGEFSTTPVFQISPVGLISGVVVGVVTVFLAAQSPAKRAAKVSPISAVSGNVDNKSSVKHAIKFSLGKIDNSLGIHHAVEKKKNWFLMTTSFALTIMLVFSFSVILDFAKQLVPSLSVTSADIALSSYANKMDIERSLVDEIKKIDGVANAYGSSYVENIPATSSRAGIDHINIVSYDDTLLDYSKGSIAQGSLDTVYGNSNKVATVFNRNNSLHIGDTIQFAGEEVEITCALSQGLFGDDLIIICSQETFDRIMGDTKYGLIGIQLDSNATEETIAEIRSLENDDIIITDQREGNKQNNATYWAARIVCYGFLAIIGVISLFNIVNSISMSVSARIKQYGAMRAVGMDNRQLK
;
A
#
# COMPACT_ATOMS: atom_id res chain seq x y z
N LEU A 1 22.80 -10.71 -3.87
CA LEU A 1 23.14 -9.47 -3.17
C LEU A 1 21.88 -8.86 -2.52
N GLU A 2 20.83 -8.62 -3.29
CA GLU A 2 19.57 -8.05 -2.78
C GLU A 2 18.94 -8.92 -1.68
N SER A 3 18.86 -10.22 -1.90
CA SER A 3 18.36 -11.19 -0.91
C SER A 3 19.13 -11.06 0.41
N TRP A 4 20.44 -10.87 0.38
CA TRP A 4 21.26 -10.70 1.59
C TRP A 4 21.00 -9.35 2.26
N ILE A 5 20.83 -8.28 1.49
CA ILE A 5 20.48 -6.97 2.03
C ILE A 5 19.11 -7.03 2.72
N ILE A 6 18.12 -7.66 2.07
CA ILE A 6 16.80 -7.85 2.64
C ILE A 6 16.87 -8.68 3.93
N CYS A 7 17.53 -9.85 3.90
CA CYS A 7 17.69 -10.70 5.07
C CYS A 7 18.45 -9.98 6.20
N ALA A 8 19.49 -9.21 5.89
CA ALA A 8 20.21 -8.43 6.89
C ALA A 8 19.31 -7.33 7.51
N THR A 9 18.52 -6.64 6.69
CA THR A 9 17.59 -5.61 7.18
C THR A 9 16.50 -6.21 8.05
N LEU A 10 15.96 -7.38 7.67
CA LEU A 10 14.98 -8.11 8.46
C LEU A 10 15.58 -8.58 9.80
N HIS A 11 16.77 -9.17 9.76
CA HIS A 11 17.44 -9.72 10.93
C HIS A 11 17.87 -8.63 11.95
N TYR A 12 18.57 -7.59 11.46
CA TYR A 12 19.17 -6.55 12.33
C TYR A 12 18.27 -5.32 12.51
N GLY A 13 17.46 -4.99 11.52
CA GLY A 13 16.65 -3.77 11.53
C GLY A 13 15.28 -3.96 12.16
N ILE A 14 14.62 -5.07 11.88
CA ILE A 14 13.28 -5.36 12.37
C ILE A 14 13.36 -6.22 13.64
N GLY A 15 14.23 -7.26 13.65
CA GLY A 15 14.40 -8.15 14.81
C GLY A 15 13.17 -9.06 15.04
N GLY A 16 12.86 -9.35 16.31
CA GLY A 16 11.72 -10.21 16.67
C GLY A 16 11.83 -11.60 16.05
N GLU A 17 10.78 -12.10 15.43
CA GLU A 17 10.78 -13.41 14.75
C GLU A 17 11.79 -13.49 13.59
N PHE A 18 12.14 -12.35 12.97
CA PHE A 18 13.13 -12.31 11.90
C PHE A 18 14.58 -12.42 12.40
N SER A 19 14.81 -12.34 13.70
CA SER A 19 16.16 -12.51 14.29
C SER A 19 16.74 -13.90 14.06
N THR A 20 15.91 -14.90 13.80
CA THR A 20 16.33 -16.27 13.46
C THR A 20 16.58 -16.45 11.95
N THR A 21 16.29 -15.44 11.13
CA THR A 21 16.46 -15.51 9.67
C THR A 21 17.95 -15.48 9.33
N PRO A 22 18.47 -16.49 8.61
CA PRO A 22 19.89 -16.51 8.26
C PRO A 22 20.20 -15.41 7.23
N VAL A 23 21.15 -14.53 7.57
CA VAL A 23 21.53 -13.38 6.72
C VAL A 23 22.20 -13.83 5.42
N PHE A 24 22.95 -14.92 5.45
CA PHE A 24 23.70 -15.45 4.32
C PHE A 24 23.27 -16.88 3.94
N GLN A 25 22.01 -17.04 3.57
CA GLN A 25 21.55 -18.31 3.06
C GLN A 25 21.56 -18.32 1.52
N ILE A 26 22.23 -19.32 0.94
CA ILE A 26 22.22 -19.56 -0.50
C ILE A 26 21.26 -20.73 -0.75
N SER A 27 20.23 -20.51 -1.55
CA SER A 27 19.39 -21.56 -2.06
C SER A 27 20.02 -22.13 -3.34
N PRO A 28 20.58 -23.36 -3.33
CA PRO A 28 21.14 -23.98 -4.53
C PRO A 28 20.11 -24.09 -5.66
N VAL A 29 18.87 -24.42 -5.31
CA VAL A 29 17.75 -24.53 -6.27
C VAL A 29 17.44 -23.18 -6.90
N GLY A 30 17.37 -22.11 -6.10
CA GLY A 30 17.15 -20.76 -6.60
C GLY A 30 18.29 -20.28 -7.52
N LEU A 31 19.53 -20.57 -7.15
CA LEU A 31 20.70 -20.20 -7.96
C LEU A 31 20.72 -20.95 -9.29
N ILE A 32 20.54 -22.26 -9.28
CA ILE A 32 20.53 -23.09 -10.49
C ILE A 32 19.37 -22.69 -11.41
N SER A 33 18.16 -22.53 -10.86
CA SER A 33 17.01 -22.12 -11.66
C SER A 33 17.21 -20.72 -12.27
N GLY A 34 17.78 -19.77 -11.54
CA GLY A 34 18.12 -18.44 -12.05
C GLY A 34 19.14 -18.49 -13.19
N VAL A 35 20.20 -19.29 -13.05
CA VAL A 35 21.20 -19.48 -14.10
C VAL A 35 20.59 -20.15 -15.34
N VAL A 36 19.78 -21.20 -15.17
CA VAL A 36 19.12 -21.88 -16.29
C VAL A 36 18.20 -20.93 -17.05
N VAL A 37 17.33 -20.21 -16.34
CA VAL A 37 16.43 -19.22 -16.96
C VAL A 37 17.24 -18.12 -17.66
N GLY A 38 18.31 -17.63 -17.04
CA GLY A 38 19.18 -16.62 -17.63
C GLY A 38 19.83 -17.12 -18.93
N VAL A 39 20.43 -18.31 -18.93
CA VAL A 39 21.05 -18.90 -20.12
C VAL A 39 20.03 -19.14 -21.24
N VAL A 40 18.88 -19.69 -20.94
CA VAL A 40 17.80 -19.92 -21.91
C VAL A 40 17.34 -18.58 -22.51
N THR A 41 17.13 -17.56 -21.68
CA THR A 41 16.73 -16.22 -22.13
C THR A 41 17.75 -15.59 -23.05
N VAL A 42 19.04 -15.63 -22.69
CA VAL A 42 20.15 -15.12 -23.53
C VAL A 42 20.23 -15.88 -24.83
N PHE A 43 20.13 -17.21 -24.81
CA PHE A 43 20.16 -18.04 -26.01
C PHE A 43 19.02 -17.70 -26.97
N LEU A 44 17.79 -17.59 -26.48
CA LEU A 44 16.65 -17.21 -27.29
C LEU A 44 16.79 -15.78 -27.84
N ALA A 45 17.25 -14.84 -27.03
CA ALA A 45 17.46 -13.44 -27.44
C ALA A 45 18.56 -13.32 -28.52
N ALA A 46 19.64 -14.12 -28.43
CA ALA A 46 20.76 -14.09 -29.35
C ALA A 46 20.44 -14.72 -30.74
N GLN A 47 19.46 -15.59 -30.83
CA GLN A 47 19.11 -16.26 -32.10
C GLN A 47 18.72 -15.30 -33.21
N SER A 48 17.97 -14.24 -32.93
CA SER A 48 17.51 -13.29 -33.93
C SER A 48 18.65 -12.45 -34.52
N PRO A 49 19.55 -11.84 -33.72
CA PRO A 49 20.75 -11.18 -34.21
C PRO A 49 21.69 -12.12 -34.95
N ALA A 50 21.93 -13.33 -34.43
CA ALA A 50 22.82 -14.32 -35.05
C ALA A 50 22.32 -14.74 -36.43
N LYS A 51 21.04 -15.05 -36.60
CA LYS A 51 20.43 -15.36 -37.90
C LYS A 51 20.53 -14.22 -38.91
N ARG A 52 20.50 -12.95 -38.44
CA ARG A 52 20.69 -11.78 -39.33
C ARG A 52 22.14 -11.63 -39.73
N ALA A 53 23.07 -11.79 -38.81
CA ALA A 53 24.51 -11.73 -39.09
C ALA A 53 24.93 -12.82 -40.08
N ALA A 54 24.43 -14.05 -39.95
CA ALA A 54 24.70 -15.17 -40.87
C ALA A 54 24.16 -14.95 -42.31
N LYS A 55 23.21 -14.04 -42.51
CA LYS A 55 22.65 -13.71 -43.83
C LYS A 55 23.39 -12.59 -44.55
N VAL A 56 24.38 -11.93 -43.92
CA VAL A 56 25.17 -10.86 -44.52
C VAL A 56 26.22 -11.48 -45.42
N SER A 57 26.28 -11.08 -46.71
CA SER A 57 27.31 -11.58 -47.62
C SER A 57 28.71 -11.06 -47.22
N PRO A 58 29.78 -11.84 -47.40
CA PRO A 58 31.13 -11.40 -47.08
C PRO A 58 31.54 -10.08 -47.76
N ILE A 59 31.11 -9.87 -49.00
CA ILE A 59 31.38 -8.67 -49.78
C ILE A 59 30.71 -7.45 -49.16
N SER A 60 29.44 -7.58 -48.71
CA SER A 60 28.69 -6.50 -48.01
C SER A 60 29.30 -6.19 -46.66
N ALA A 61 29.88 -7.17 -45.98
CA ALA A 61 30.54 -6.98 -44.68
C ALA A 61 31.87 -6.21 -44.84
N VAL A 62 32.65 -6.49 -45.88
CA VAL A 62 33.93 -5.82 -46.12
C VAL A 62 33.77 -4.43 -46.75
N SER A 63 32.81 -4.25 -47.65
CA SER A 63 32.57 -2.96 -48.32
C SER A 63 31.92 -1.90 -47.43
N GLY A 64 31.40 -2.32 -46.27
CA GLY A 64 30.65 -1.43 -45.35
C GLY A 64 29.34 -0.90 -45.93
N ASN A 65 28.98 -1.32 -47.13
CA ASN A 65 27.72 -1.05 -47.79
C ASN A 65 26.69 -2.13 -47.41
N VAL A 66 26.31 -2.15 -46.16
CA VAL A 66 25.05 -2.80 -45.79
C VAL A 66 23.98 -1.91 -46.35
N ASP A 67 23.30 -2.39 -47.42
CA ASP A 67 22.13 -1.73 -48.00
C ASP A 67 21.12 -1.37 -46.89
N ASN A 68 21.29 -0.22 -46.31
CA ASN A 68 20.25 0.46 -45.60
C ASN A 68 19.29 1.01 -46.65
N LYS A 69 18.44 0.17 -47.21
CA LYS A 69 17.19 0.60 -47.84
C LYS A 69 16.33 1.27 -46.78
N SER A 70 16.77 2.39 -46.22
CA SER A 70 15.92 3.35 -45.56
C SER A 70 15.05 3.96 -46.64
N SER A 71 13.91 3.34 -46.89
CA SER A 71 12.85 3.95 -47.65
C SER A 71 12.52 5.26 -46.93
N VAL A 72 12.92 6.36 -47.56
CA VAL A 72 12.49 7.72 -47.17
C VAL A 72 10.98 7.79 -47.42
N LYS A 73 10.20 7.25 -46.51
CA LYS A 73 8.76 7.36 -46.51
C LYS A 73 8.37 8.41 -45.49
N HIS A 74 7.98 9.56 -46.02
CA HIS A 74 7.30 10.68 -45.39
C HIS A 74 8.11 11.46 -44.35
N ALA A 75 8.55 12.64 -44.76
CA ALA A 75 8.85 13.74 -43.88
C ALA A 75 7.58 14.10 -43.10
N ILE A 76 7.50 13.69 -41.84
CA ILE A 76 6.44 14.15 -40.95
C ILE A 76 6.75 15.63 -40.70
N LYS A 77 5.91 16.53 -41.19
CA LYS A 77 5.94 17.96 -40.86
C LYS A 77 5.57 18.13 -39.38
N PHE A 78 6.50 17.88 -38.48
CA PHE A 78 6.37 18.34 -37.10
C PHE A 78 7.07 19.70 -36.97
N SER A 79 6.30 20.76 -37.09
CA SER A 79 6.69 22.14 -36.82
C SER A 79 6.62 22.41 -35.32
N LEU A 80 7.40 21.72 -34.51
CA LEU A 80 7.56 22.02 -33.07
C LEU A 80 8.98 22.53 -32.82
N GLY A 81 9.20 23.85 -32.97
CA GLY A 81 10.40 24.51 -32.49
C GLY A 81 11.63 24.38 -33.42
N LYS A 82 12.81 24.43 -32.86
CA LYS A 82 14.10 24.41 -33.56
C LYS A 82 14.27 23.12 -34.38
N ILE A 83 14.92 23.22 -35.53
CA ILE A 83 15.24 22.11 -36.48
C ILE A 83 15.90 20.94 -35.76
N ASP A 84 16.75 21.23 -34.78
CA ASP A 84 17.49 20.22 -33.98
C ASP A 84 16.52 19.29 -33.20
N ASN A 85 15.49 19.83 -32.58
CA ASN A 85 14.48 19.06 -31.86
C ASN A 85 13.64 18.17 -32.78
N SER A 86 13.27 18.70 -33.94
CA SER A 86 12.51 17.94 -34.96
C SER A 86 13.32 16.77 -35.49
N LEU A 87 14.62 16.98 -35.73
CA LEU A 87 15.55 15.93 -36.18
C LEU A 87 15.75 14.85 -35.09
N GLY A 88 15.90 15.26 -33.85
CA GLY A 88 16.03 14.35 -32.70
C GLY A 88 14.80 13.46 -32.53
N ILE A 89 13.59 14.02 -32.57
CA ILE A 89 12.33 13.28 -32.51
C ILE A 89 12.18 12.32 -33.68
N HIS A 90 12.48 12.77 -34.89
CA HIS A 90 12.42 11.93 -36.08
C HIS A 90 13.35 10.72 -35.96
N HIS A 91 14.56 10.92 -35.49
CA HIS A 91 15.54 9.84 -35.28
C HIS A 91 15.14 8.89 -34.15
N ALA A 92 14.51 9.39 -33.09
CA ALA A 92 14.02 8.55 -32.00
C ALA A 92 12.88 7.62 -32.43
N VAL A 93 11.98 8.11 -33.30
CA VAL A 93 10.79 7.37 -33.74
C VAL A 93 11.04 6.52 -35.00
N GLU A 94 12.11 6.77 -35.76
CA GLU A 94 12.37 6.07 -37.01
C GLU A 94 12.45 4.54 -36.87
N LYS A 95 12.98 4.03 -35.75
CA LYS A 95 12.96 2.62 -35.40
C LYS A 95 11.77 2.31 -34.50
N LYS A 96 10.55 2.33 -35.07
CA LYS A 96 9.27 2.11 -34.35
C LYS A 96 9.32 0.93 -33.37
N LYS A 97 10.00 -0.17 -33.74
CA LYS A 97 10.13 -1.34 -32.87
C LYS A 97 10.92 -1.03 -31.57
N ASN A 98 12.04 -0.32 -31.66
CA ASN A 98 12.85 0.03 -30.49
C ASN A 98 12.13 1.05 -29.63
N TRP A 99 11.50 2.06 -30.25
CA TRP A 99 10.68 3.04 -29.55
C TRP A 99 9.54 2.36 -28.78
N PHE A 100 8.80 1.45 -29.42
CA PHE A 100 7.72 0.69 -28.79
C PHE A 100 8.22 -0.15 -27.62
N LEU A 101 9.35 -0.87 -27.78
CA LEU A 101 9.93 -1.68 -26.72
C LEU A 101 10.36 -0.84 -25.51
N MET A 102 10.98 0.33 -25.74
CA MET A 102 11.35 1.26 -24.67
C MET A 102 10.11 1.78 -23.94
N THR A 103 9.12 2.28 -24.68
CA THR A 103 7.90 2.83 -24.10
C THR A 103 7.14 1.76 -23.30
N THR A 104 7.03 0.54 -23.84
CA THR A 104 6.39 -0.57 -23.16
C THR A 104 7.15 -0.96 -21.88
N SER A 105 8.48 -1.00 -21.90
CA SER A 105 9.29 -1.28 -20.72
C SER A 105 9.08 -0.24 -19.63
N PHE A 106 9.04 1.04 -19.99
CA PHE A 106 8.73 2.13 -19.05
C PHE A 106 7.31 2.03 -18.48
N ALA A 107 6.33 1.87 -19.37
CA ALA A 107 4.93 1.74 -18.97
C ALA A 107 4.74 0.56 -18.00
N LEU A 108 5.38 -0.58 -18.29
CA LEU A 108 5.34 -1.75 -17.41
C LEU A 108 5.97 -1.46 -16.04
N THR A 109 7.13 -0.79 -16.01
CA THR A 109 7.78 -0.41 -14.74
C THR A 109 6.88 0.50 -13.90
N ILE A 110 6.30 1.54 -14.52
CA ILE A 110 5.39 2.45 -13.84
C ILE A 110 4.14 1.71 -13.34
N MET A 111 3.56 0.85 -14.19
CA MET A 111 2.40 0.03 -13.82
C MET A 111 2.68 -0.87 -12.61
N LEU A 112 3.87 -1.51 -12.58
CA LEU A 112 4.28 -2.34 -11.44
C LEU A 112 4.46 -1.52 -10.17
N VAL A 113 5.07 -0.31 -10.25
CA VAL A 113 5.20 0.58 -9.08
C VAL A 113 3.84 0.93 -8.49
N PHE A 114 2.89 1.36 -9.33
CA PHE A 114 1.53 1.66 -8.86
C PHE A 114 0.81 0.42 -8.31
N SER A 115 0.93 -0.73 -8.99
CA SER A 115 0.30 -1.97 -8.53
C SER A 115 0.81 -2.41 -7.17
N PHE A 116 2.12 -2.39 -6.94
CA PHE A 116 2.69 -2.73 -5.63
C PHE A 116 2.34 -1.70 -4.56
N SER A 117 2.31 -0.40 -4.89
CA SER A 117 1.86 0.63 -3.95
C SER A 117 0.43 0.38 -3.48
N VAL A 118 -0.48 0.12 -4.42
CA VAL A 118 -1.89 -0.18 -4.11
C VAL A 118 -2.03 -1.46 -3.28
N ILE A 119 -1.25 -2.52 -3.60
CA ILE A 119 -1.28 -3.78 -2.85
C ILE A 119 -0.79 -3.56 -1.42
N LEU A 120 0.27 -2.78 -1.21
CA LEU A 120 0.81 -2.47 0.12
C LEU A 120 -0.16 -1.60 0.94
N ASP A 121 -0.80 -0.61 0.31
CA ASP A 121 -1.81 0.21 0.98
C ASP A 121 -3.04 -0.62 1.35
N PHE A 122 -3.46 -1.53 0.48
CA PHE A 122 -4.54 -2.47 0.76
C PHE A 122 -4.17 -3.45 1.88
N ALA A 123 -2.94 -3.98 1.87
CA ALA A 123 -2.45 -4.85 2.93
C ALA A 123 -2.45 -4.16 4.30
N LYS A 124 -2.11 -2.85 4.35
CA LYS A 124 -2.20 -2.05 5.57
C LYS A 124 -3.63 -1.97 6.12
N GLN A 125 -4.64 -1.90 5.23
CA GLN A 125 -6.04 -1.88 5.64
C GLN A 125 -6.56 -3.24 6.14
N LEU A 126 -5.94 -4.34 5.70
CA LEU A 126 -6.34 -5.70 6.12
C LEU A 126 -5.75 -6.13 7.46
N VAL A 127 -4.75 -5.41 7.98
CA VAL A 127 -4.09 -5.74 9.24
C VAL A 127 -4.55 -4.76 10.32
N PRO A 128 -5.48 -5.14 11.22
CA PRO A 128 -6.06 -4.25 12.22
C PRO A 128 -5.03 -3.57 13.11
N SER A 129 -3.95 -4.26 13.47
CA SER A 129 -2.87 -3.72 14.30
C SER A 129 -2.06 -2.60 13.65
N LEU A 130 -2.22 -2.36 12.33
CA LEU A 130 -1.63 -1.22 11.62
C LEU A 130 -2.61 -0.04 11.53
N SER A 131 -3.82 -0.20 12.01
CA SER A 131 -4.81 0.88 12.10
C SER A 131 -4.38 1.91 13.14
N VAL A 132 -4.74 3.16 12.90
CA VAL A 132 -4.56 4.25 13.86
C VAL A 132 -5.39 4.03 15.14
N THR A 133 -6.45 3.22 15.04
CA THR A 133 -7.33 2.84 16.15
C THR A 133 -6.84 1.62 16.93
N SER A 134 -5.73 1.00 16.55
CA SER A 134 -5.22 -0.18 17.24
C SER A 134 -4.73 0.18 18.64
N ALA A 135 -5.23 -0.54 19.63
CA ALA A 135 -4.76 -0.45 21.00
C ALA A 135 -3.49 -1.29 21.22
N ASP A 136 -2.59 -0.81 22.06
CA ASP A 136 -1.47 -1.60 22.57
C ASP A 136 -1.90 -2.45 23.76
N ILE A 137 -2.76 -1.89 24.59
CA ILE A 137 -3.42 -2.59 25.71
C ILE A 137 -4.92 -2.32 25.64
N ALA A 138 -5.71 -3.35 25.81
CA ALA A 138 -7.17 -3.24 25.87
C ALA A 138 -7.68 -3.69 27.23
N LEU A 139 -8.53 -2.87 27.83
CA LEU A 139 -9.33 -3.22 29.00
C LEU A 139 -10.72 -3.59 28.51
N SER A 140 -11.17 -4.80 28.78
CA SER A 140 -12.48 -5.29 28.38
C SER A 140 -13.29 -5.66 29.60
N SER A 141 -14.58 -5.30 29.59
CA SER A 141 -15.52 -5.75 30.62
C SER A 141 -15.73 -7.26 30.52
N TYR A 142 -15.73 -7.94 31.67
CA TYR A 142 -15.98 -9.37 31.71
C TYR A 142 -17.39 -9.68 31.19
N ALA A 143 -17.47 -10.64 30.25
CA ALA A 143 -18.74 -11.05 29.63
C ALA A 143 -19.50 -9.91 28.92
N ASN A 144 -18.85 -8.87 28.44
CA ASN A 144 -19.47 -7.73 27.73
C ASN A 144 -20.55 -6.99 28.52
N LYS A 145 -20.40 -6.89 29.86
CA LYS A 145 -21.43 -6.28 30.74
C LYS A 145 -21.49 -4.76 30.66
N MET A 146 -20.56 -4.09 29.97
CA MET A 146 -20.47 -2.62 29.93
C MET A 146 -20.49 -2.00 31.34
N ASP A 147 -19.54 -2.39 32.19
CA ASP A 147 -19.46 -1.97 33.60
C ASP A 147 -18.21 -1.15 33.92
N ILE A 148 -17.37 -0.83 32.90
CA ILE A 148 -16.20 -0.01 33.07
C ILE A 148 -16.56 1.48 33.14
N GLU A 149 -16.19 2.13 34.26
CA GLU A 149 -16.48 3.56 34.48
C GLU A 149 -15.80 4.43 33.39
N ARG A 150 -16.55 5.40 32.84
CA ARG A 150 -16.03 6.29 31.79
C ARG A 150 -14.90 7.18 32.26
N SER A 151 -14.93 7.60 33.52
CA SER A 151 -13.86 8.41 34.13
C SER A 151 -12.49 7.73 34.06
N LEU A 152 -12.46 6.40 33.96
CA LEU A 152 -11.23 5.63 33.88
C LEU A 152 -10.40 5.98 32.63
N VAL A 153 -11.05 6.37 31.52
CA VAL A 153 -10.33 6.85 30.32
C VAL A 153 -9.50 8.09 30.63
N ASP A 154 -10.07 9.04 31.39
CA ASP A 154 -9.37 10.28 31.77
C ASP A 154 -8.28 10.04 32.81
N GLU A 155 -8.42 9.03 33.66
CA GLU A 155 -7.40 8.60 34.59
C GLU A 155 -6.24 7.96 33.84
N ILE A 156 -6.50 7.04 32.93
CA ILE A 156 -5.51 6.36 32.08
C ILE A 156 -4.71 7.37 31.23
N LYS A 157 -5.38 8.39 30.67
CA LYS A 157 -4.71 9.45 29.89
C LYS A 157 -3.68 10.24 30.68
N LYS A 158 -3.71 10.21 32.03
CA LYS A 158 -2.77 10.91 32.90
C LYS A 158 -1.54 10.06 33.27
N ILE A 159 -1.58 8.77 32.97
CA ILE A 159 -0.44 7.86 33.24
C ILE A 159 0.70 8.23 32.29
N ASP A 160 1.90 8.41 32.84
CA ASP A 160 3.08 8.71 32.03
C ASP A 160 3.41 7.57 31.06
N GLY A 161 3.67 7.91 29.80
CA GLY A 161 3.88 6.92 28.74
C GLY A 161 2.61 6.46 28.03
N VAL A 162 1.42 6.95 28.39
CA VAL A 162 0.19 6.76 27.62
C VAL A 162 0.07 7.87 26.59
N ALA A 163 0.06 7.51 25.30
CA ALA A 163 -0.14 8.46 24.21
C ALA A 163 -1.62 8.85 24.09
N ASN A 164 -2.51 7.86 24.24
CA ASN A 164 -3.95 8.10 24.21
C ASN A 164 -4.76 6.94 24.79
N ALA A 165 -6.01 7.22 25.13
CA ALA A 165 -6.98 6.23 25.50
C ALA A 165 -8.37 6.62 24.96
N TYR A 166 -9.17 5.64 24.62
CA TYR A 166 -10.52 5.83 24.10
C TYR A 166 -11.45 4.75 24.67
N GLY A 167 -12.74 5.09 24.79
CA GLY A 167 -13.78 4.20 25.29
C GLY A 167 -14.79 3.83 24.23
N SER A 168 -15.36 2.65 24.37
CA SER A 168 -16.40 2.13 23.50
C SER A 168 -17.39 1.24 24.26
N SER A 169 -18.65 1.31 23.90
CA SER A 169 -19.72 0.42 24.36
C SER A 169 -20.23 -0.37 23.15
N TYR A 170 -20.61 -1.61 23.36
CA TYR A 170 -20.99 -2.51 22.28
C TYR A 170 -22.17 -3.41 22.68
N VAL A 171 -23.21 -3.44 21.85
CA VAL A 171 -24.36 -4.33 22.04
C VAL A 171 -24.63 -5.08 20.74
N GLU A 172 -24.75 -6.39 20.87
CA GLU A 172 -25.01 -7.29 19.77
C GLU A 172 -26.48 -7.65 19.60
N ASN A 173 -26.83 -8.04 18.39
CA ASN A 173 -28.06 -8.73 18.05
C ASN A 173 -29.33 -7.96 18.45
N ILE A 174 -29.35 -6.65 18.24
CA ILE A 174 -30.49 -5.78 18.48
C ILE A 174 -31.51 -5.97 17.34
N PRO A 175 -32.79 -6.31 17.64
CA PRO A 175 -33.82 -6.38 16.61
C PRO A 175 -33.93 -5.05 15.86
N ALA A 176 -33.86 -5.09 14.55
CA ALA A 176 -33.90 -3.90 13.68
C ALA A 176 -34.68 -4.16 12.42
N THR A 177 -35.17 -3.08 11.81
CA THR A 177 -35.72 -3.09 10.47
C THR A 177 -35.03 -2.04 9.65
N SER A 178 -34.78 -2.34 8.38
CA SER A 178 -34.07 -1.43 7.48
C SER A 178 -34.93 -1.13 6.25
N SER A 179 -34.65 0.02 5.63
CA SER A 179 -35.15 0.35 4.28
C SER A 179 -34.75 -0.71 3.25
N ARG A 180 -33.70 -1.48 3.53
CA ARG A 180 -33.23 -2.59 2.72
C ARG A 180 -33.74 -3.92 3.25
N ALA A 181 -34.24 -4.77 2.38
CA ALA A 181 -34.76 -6.10 2.75
C ALA A 181 -33.61 -7.02 3.25
N GLY A 182 -33.95 -7.87 4.24
CA GLY A 182 -33.05 -8.92 4.73
C GLY A 182 -32.23 -8.55 5.97
N ILE A 183 -32.50 -7.39 6.60
CA ILE A 183 -31.91 -6.99 7.88
C ILE A 183 -32.99 -7.10 8.95
N ASP A 184 -32.79 -7.99 9.91
CA ASP A 184 -33.67 -8.24 11.03
C ASP A 184 -33.01 -7.95 12.39
N HIS A 185 -31.71 -7.77 12.42
CA HIS A 185 -30.90 -7.41 13.58
C HIS A 185 -29.69 -6.57 13.16
N ILE A 186 -29.11 -5.87 14.12
CA ILE A 186 -27.89 -5.09 13.99
C ILE A 186 -27.03 -5.24 15.23
N ASN A 187 -25.75 -4.92 15.08
CA ASN A 187 -24.83 -4.68 16.19
C ASN A 187 -24.55 -3.17 16.26
N ILE A 188 -24.58 -2.59 17.46
CA ILE A 188 -24.30 -1.17 17.65
C ILE A 188 -23.04 -0.99 18.50
N VAL A 189 -22.19 -0.08 18.11
CA VAL A 189 -20.98 0.30 18.83
C VAL A 189 -20.91 1.81 18.98
N SER A 190 -20.57 2.27 20.17
CA SER A 190 -20.27 3.68 20.40
C SER A 190 -18.78 3.95 20.18
N TYR A 191 -18.49 5.11 19.63
CA TYR A 191 -17.15 5.68 19.56
C TYR A 191 -17.15 6.99 20.34
N ASP A 192 -16.19 7.15 21.27
CA ASP A 192 -15.94 8.46 21.85
C ASP A 192 -15.33 9.40 20.80
N ASP A 193 -15.24 10.70 21.10
CA ASP A 193 -14.71 11.69 20.16
C ASP A 193 -13.28 11.38 19.72
N THR A 194 -12.47 10.83 20.62
CA THR A 194 -11.08 10.41 20.31
C THR A 194 -11.05 9.34 19.22
N LEU A 195 -11.89 8.33 19.37
CA LEU A 195 -11.97 7.22 18.43
C LEU A 195 -12.58 7.64 17.09
N LEU A 196 -13.59 8.52 17.12
CA LEU A 196 -14.17 9.12 15.91
C LEU A 196 -13.10 9.93 15.15
N ASP A 197 -12.29 10.72 15.83
CA ASP A 197 -11.21 11.50 15.22
C ASP A 197 -10.16 10.61 14.56
N TYR A 198 -9.75 9.54 15.20
CA TYR A 198 -8.85 8.55 14.61
C TYR A 198 -9.47 7.82 13.41
N SER A 199 -10.77 7.57 13.46
CA SER A 199 -11.48 6.88 12.38
C SER A 199 -11.59 7.71 11.10
N LYS A 200 -11.34 9.03 11.13
CA LYS A 200 -11.28 9.89 9.93
C LYS A 200 -10.28 9.40 8.89
N GLY A 201 -9.16 8.79 9.33
CA GLY A 201 -8.17 8.18 8.44
C GLY A 201 -8.63 6.90 7.75
N SER A 202 -9.74 6.32 8.20
CA SER A 202 -10.31 5.05 7.71
C SER A 202 -11.61 5.23 6.93
N ILE A 203 -11.98 6.45 6.55
CA ILE A 203 -13.21 6.70 5.78
C ILE A 203 -13.04 6.10 4.38
N ALA A 204 -13.90 5.14 4.04
CA ALA A 204 -13.99 4.57 2.70
C ALA A 204 -14.96 5.37 1.82
N GLN A 205 -16.06 5.85 2.41
CA GLN A 205 -17.09 6.62 1.70
C GLN A 205 -17.89 7.50 2.68
N GLY A 206 -18.37 8.66 2.25
CA GLY A 206 -19.18 9.58 3.06
C GLY A 206 -18.37 10.49 3.98
N SER A 207 -18.97 10.96 5.09
CA SER A 207 -18.33 11.81 6.10
C SER A 207 -18.74 11.41 7.50
N LEU A 208 -17.76 11.43 8.42
CA LEU A 208 -18.00 11.25 9.86
C LEU A 208 -18.50 12.51 10.56
N ASP A 209 -18.40 13.70 9.94
CA ASP A 209 -18.71 14.97 10.61
C ASP A 209 -20.15 15.03 11.13
N THR A 210 -21.06 14.29 10.52
CA THR A 210 -22.47 14.23 10.91
C THR A 210 -22.76 13.21 12.00
N VAL A 211 -21.79 12.38 12.37
CA VAL A 211 -21.94 11.30 13.36
C VAL A 211 -21.65 11.78 14.78
N TYR A 212 -20.91 12.90 14.94
CA TYR A 212 -20.55 13.45 16.25
C TYR A 212 -21.75 13.97 17.02
N GLY A 213 -21.65 13.92 18.33
CA GLY A 213 -22.66 14.40 19.27
C GLY A 213 -23.96 13.60 19.20
N ASN A 214 -25.05 14.15 19.72
CA ASN A 214 -26.35 13.49 19.67
C ASN A 214 -26.97 13.63 18.28
N SER A 215 -26.79 12.62 17.44
CA SER A 215 -27.18 12.63 16.02
C SER A 215 -27.98 11.38 15.65
N ASN A 216 -28.85 11.51 14.63
CA ASN A 216 -29.49 10.36 13.97
C ASN A 216 -28.69 9.88 12.74
N LYS A 217 -27.45 10.39 12.57
CA LYS A 217 -26.53 9.96 11.54
C LYS A 217 -25.51 9.01 12.15
N VAL A 218 -25.24 7.92 11.45
CA VAL A 218 -24.36 6.85 11.92
C VAL A 218 -23.39 6.43 10.81
N ALA A 219 -22.33 5.75 11.20
CA ALA A 219 -21.43 5.10 10.28
C ALA A 219 -21.62 3.58 10.29
N THR A 220 -21.04 2.91 9.31
CA THR A 220 -20.92 1.45 9.24
C THR A 220 -19.53 1.06 8.81
N VAL A 221 -19.20 -0.24 8.84
CA VAL A 221 -17.94 -0.75 8.32
C VAL A 221 -18.16 -1.31 6.91
N PHE A 222 -17.35 -0.86 5.97
CA PHE A 222 -17.35 -1.39 4.60
C PHE A 222 -16.75 -2.81 4.59
N ASN A 223 -17.62 -3.80 4.55
CA ASN A 223 -17.24 -5.21 4.49
C ASN A 223 -18.02 -5.89 3.36
N ARG A 224 -17.43 -6.92 2.74
CA ARG A 224 -18.06 -7.69 1.66
C ARG A 224 -19.37 -8.36 2.11
N ASN A 225 -19.46 -8.74 3.38
CA ASN A 225 -20.62 -9.42 3.97
C ASN A 225 -21.63 -8.42 4.56
N ASN A 226 -21.23 -7.15 4.76
CA ASN A 226 -22.11 -6.14 5.29
C ASN A 226 -23.04 -5.62 4.19
N SER A 227 -24.34 -5.87 4.37
CA SER A 227 -25.38 -5.41 3.45
C SER A 227 -25.82 -3.96 3.71
N LEU A 228 -25.28 -3.29 4.72
CA LEU A 228 -25.55 -1.89 5.05
C LEU A 228 -24.78 -0.94 4.11
N HIS A 229 -25.48 0.06 3.58
CA HIS A 229 -24.90 1.04 2.65
C HIS A 229 -25.25 2.46 3.07
N ILE A 230 -24.49 3.42 2.61
CA ILE A 230 -24.80 4.84 2.80
C ILE A 230 -26.15 5.17 2.19
N GLY A 231 -26.97 5.90 2.97
CA GLY A 231 -28.35 6.28 2.64
C GLY A 231 -29.40 5.27 3.11
N ASP A 232 -28.99 4.11 3.62
CA ASP A 232 -29.95 3.21 4.25
C ASP A 232 -30.43 3.81 5.59
N THR A 233 -31.72 3.68 5.87
CA THR A 233 -32.33 4.01 7.18
C THR A 233 -32.63 2.74 7.94
N ILE A 234 -32.34 2.78 9.24
CA ILE A 234 -32.48 1.64 10.12
C ILE A 234 -33.31 2.08 11.34
N GLN A 235 -34.31 1.29 11.65
CA GLN A 235 -35.16 1.48 12.83
C GLN A 235 -34.86 0.40 13.86
N PHE A 236 -34.51 0.78 15.06
CA PHE A 236 -34.25 -0.09 16.21
C PHE A 236 -34.43 0.68 17.50
N ALA A 237 -34.81 -0.01 18.59
CA ALA A 237 -35.04 0.60 19.90
C ALA A 237 -35.98 1.81 19.90
N GLY A 238 -36.92 1.92 18.92
CA GLY A 238 -37.85 3.04 18.77
C GLY A 238 -37.27 4.29 18.09
N GLU A 239 -36.03 4.25 17.64
CA GLU A 239 -35.32 5.34 16.93
C GLU A 239 -35.06 4.98 15.47
N GLU A 240 -34.96 6.02 14.64
CA GLU A 240 -34.56 5.88 13.23
C GLU A 240 -33.24 6.60 13.01
N VAL A 241 -32.28 5.90 12.43
CA VAL A 241 -30.94 6.43 12.08
C VAL A 241 -30.66 6.22 10.59
N GLU A 242 -29.83 7.11 10.02
CA GLU A 242 -29.39 7.05 8.63
C GLU A 242 -27.88 6.83 8.57
N ILE A 243 -27.43 5.91 7.72
CA ILE A 243 -26.01 5.66 7.47
C ILE A 243 -25.47 6.74 6.53
N THR A 244 -24.53 7.55 7.02
CA THR A 244 -23.90 8.65 6.26
C THR A 244 -22.44 8.43 5.97
N CYS A 245 -21.81 7.45 6.62
CA CYS A 245 -20.40 7.13 6.46
C CYS A 245 -20.17 5.62 6.46
N ALA A 246 -19.18 5.18 5.66
CA ALA A 246 -18.67 3.83 5.70
C ALA A 246 -17.16 3.88 5.96
N LEU A 247 -16.70 3.18 6.98
CA LEU A 247 -15.30 3.06 7.35
C LEU A 247 -14.71 1.80 6.71
N SER A 248 -13.45 1.84 6.32
CA SER A 248 -12.73 0.66 5.82
C SER A 248 -12.37 -0.35 6.92
N GLN A 249 -12.35 0.11 8.17
CA GLN A 249 -12.06 -0.68 9.36
C GLN A 249 -12.86 -0.15 10.54
N GLY A 250 -13.24 -1.05 11.48
CA GLY A 250 -13.88 -0.73 12.75
C GLY A 250 -13.22 -1.47 13.90
N LEU A 251 -13.61 -1.17 15.14
CA LEU A 251 -13.12 -1.89 16.33
C LEU A 251 -13.53 -3.37 16.33
N PHE A 252 -14.72 -3.65 15.80
CA PHE A 252 -15.28 -4.98 15.70
C PHE A 252 -15.46 -5.35 14.23
N GLY A 253 -15.14 -6.58 13.87
CA GLY A 253 -15.20 -7.07 12.50
C GLY A 253 -16.54 -7.68 12.08
N ASP A 254 -17.60 -7.45 12.85
CA ASP A 254 -18.88 -8.08 12.65
C ASP A 254 -19.64 -7.52 11.45
N ASP A 255 -20.53 -8.34 10.93
CA ASP A 255 -21.50 -7.94 9.92
C ASP A 255 -22.65 -7.12 10.57
N LEU A 256 -23.30 -6.25 9.79
CA LEU A 256 -24.44 -5.42 10.23
C LEU A 256 -24.11 -4.50 11.42
N ILE A 257 -22.88 -3.96 11.45
CA ILE A 257 -22.47 -3.07 12.53
C ILE A 257 -22.81 -1.62 12.22
N ILE A 258 -23.35 -0.93 13.23
CA ILE A 258 -23.62 0.50 13.24
C ILE A 258 -22.71 1.17 14.26
N ILE A 259 -22.02 2.22 13.82
CA ILE A 259 -21.12 3.03 14.62
C ILE A 259 -21.79 4.38 14.86
N CYS A 260 -21.97 4.77 16.11
CA CYS A 260 -22.49 6.07 16.50
C CYS A 260 -21.57 6.76 17.51
N SER A 261 -21.82 8.04 17.80
CA SER A 261 -21.17 8.72 18.93
C SER A 261 -21.63 8.13 20.26
N GLN A 262 -20.89 8.38 21.33
CA GLN A 262 -21.29 7.94 22.67
C GLN A 262 -22.62 8.58 23.10
N GLU A 263 -22.86 9.85 22.79
CA GLU A 263 -24.11 10.56 23.14
C GLU A 263 -25.32 9.96 22.42
N THR A 264 -25.15 9.59 21.15
CA THR A 264 -26.20 8.90 20.39
C THR A 264 -26.48 7.53 20.97
N PHE A 265 -25.42 6.79 21.34
CA PHE A 265 -25.56 5.48 21.98
C PHE A 265 -26.33 5.58 23.30
N ASP A 266 -25.97 6.57 24.15
CA ASP A 266 -26.63 6.80 25.43
C ASP A 266 -28.11 7.16 25.27
N ARG A 267 -28.43 7.98 24.27
CA ARG A 267 -29.85 8.31 23.99
C ARG A 267 -30.66 7.10 23.61
N ILE A 268 -30.07 6.18 22.84
CA ILE A 268 -30.80 5.01 22.30
C ILE A 268 -30.80 3.86 23.29
N MET A 269 -29.67 3.58 23.94
CA MET A 269 -29.46 2.39 24.78
C MET A 269 -29.57 2.70 26.28
N GLY A 270 -29.64 3.98 26.67
CA GLY A 270 -29.56 4.45 28.04
C GLY A 270 -28.15 4.85 28.43
N ASP A 271 -27.99 5.50 29.58
CA ASP A 271 -26.68 5.89 30.10
C ASP A 271 -25.87 4.63 30.47
N THR A 272 -24.95 4.28 29.60
CA THR A 272 -24.13 3.07 29.69
C THR A 272 -22.70 3.39 30.10
N LYS A 273 -22.05 2.45 30.78
CA LYS A 273 -20.60 2.45 30.96
C LYS A 273 -19.92 1.86 29.75
N TYR A 274 -18.58 1.94 29.69
CA TYR A 274 -17.82 1.32 28.60
C TYR A 274 -17.75 -0.21 28.74
N GLY A 275 -17.75 -0.88 27.60
CA GLY A 275 -17.42 -2.30 27.50
C GLY A 275 -15.95 -2.55 27.17
N LEU A 276 -15.31 -1.54 26.56
CA LEU A 276 -13.91 -1.59 26.13
C LEU A 276 -13.24 -0.22 26.32
N ILE A 277 -12.01 -0.23 26.83
CA ILE A 277 -11.08 0.91 26.76
C ILE A 277 -9.83 0.46 26.01
N GLY A 278 -9.52 1.13 24.91
CA GLY A 278 -8.29 0.96 24.17
C GLY A 278 -7.25 1.96 24.61
N ILE A 279 -6.03 1.50 24.88
CA ILE A 279 -4.88 2.31 25.31
C ILE A 279 -3.79 2.23 24.27
N GLN A 280 -3.31 3.38 23.83
CA GLN A 280 -2.15 3.54 22.95
C GLN A 280 -0.99 4.08 23.77
N LEU A 281 0.15 3.43 23.66
CA LEU A 281 1.35 3.79 24.38
C LEU A 281 2.26 4.70 23.56
N ASP A 282 2.95 5.60 24.23
CA ASP A 282 4.00 6.40 23.61
C ASP A 282 5.31 5.59 23.53
N SER A 283 6.25 6.06 22.72
CA SER A 283 7.58 5.46 22.57
C SER A 283 8.42 5.47 23.85
N ASN A 284 8.08 6.32 24.82
CA ASN A 284 8.71 6.45 26.13
C ASN A 284 8.03 5.61 27.24
N ALA A 285 6.99 4.84 26.91
CA ALA A 285 6.32 3.97 27.88
C ALA A 285 7.30 2.97 28.49
N THR A 286 7.27 2.87 29.81
CA THR A 286 8.14 2.00 30.60
C THR A 286 7.39 0.80 31.16
N GLU A 287 8.12 -0.15 31.75
CA GLU A 287 7.47 -1.25 32.47
C GLU A 287 6.68 -0.76 33.70
N GLU A 288 6.99 0.41 34.26
CA GLU A 288 6.20 1.05 35.32
C GLU A 288 4.83 1.49 34.77
N THR A 289 4.78 2.13 33.59
CA THR A 289 3.54 2.45 32.89
C THR A 289 2.65 1.21 32.73
N ILE A 290 3.25 0.09 32.32
CA ILE A 290 2.53 -1.16 32.10
C ILE A 290 2.04 -1.77 33.42
N ALA A 291 2.85 -1.71 34.48
CA ALA A 291 2.47 -2.19 35.81
C ALA A 291 1.31 -1.36 36.40
N GLU A 292 1.33 -0.05 36.20
CA GLU A 292 0.25 0.84 36.63
C GLU A 292 -1.06 0.51 35.89
N ILE A 293 -1.02 0.34 34.55
CA ILE A 293 -2.20 -0.08 33.77
C ILE A 293 -2.69 -1.46 34.23
N ARG A 294 -1.78 -2.42 34.46
CA ARG A 294 -2.16 -3.75 34.95
C ARG A 294 -2.76 -3.74 36.36
N SER A 295 -2.46 -2.76 37.16
CA SER A 295 -3.06 -2.62 38.49
C SER A 295 -4.58 -2.28 38.44
N LEU A 296 -5.08 -1.88 37.27
CA LEU A 296 -6.50 -1.65 37.03
C LEU A 296 -7.30 -2.93 36.78
N GLU A 297 -6.62 -4.08 36.60
CA GLU A 297 -7.25 -5.39 36.46
C GLU A 297 -7.99 -5.79 37.75
N ASN A 298 -9.21 -6.26 37.59
CA ASN A 298 -10.02 -6.77 38.69
C ASN A 298 -10.99 -7.86 38.17
N ASP A 299 -11.90 -8.33 39.02
CA ASP A 299 -12.82 -9.40 38.62
C ASP A 299 -13.80 -9.02 37.49
N ASP A 300 -13.99 -7.73 37.24
CA ASP A 300 -14.89 -7.20 36.21
C ASP A 300 -14.15 -6.73 34.96
N ILE A 301 -12.83 -6.47 35.06
CA ILE A 301 -12.01 -5.92 33.98
C ILE A 301 -10.87 -6.89 33.61
N ILE A 302 -10.85 -7.32 32.36
CA ILE A 302 -9.80 -8.16 31.78
C ILE A 302 -8.84 -7.27 30.98
N ILE A 303 -7.54 -7.41 31.22
CA ILE A 303 -6.51 -6.70 30.47
C ILE A 303 -5.89 -7.62 29.43
N THR A 304 -5.92 -7.17 28.19
CA THR A 304 -5.28 -7.85 27.04
C THR A 304 -4.11 -7.00 26.54
N ASP A 305 -2.91 -7.53 26.64
CA ASP A 305 -1.69 -6.89 26.13
C ASP A 305 -1.44 -7.34 24.69
N GLN A 306 -1.59 -6.42 23.74
CA GLN A 306 -1.45 -6.68 22.31
C GLN A 306 -0.13 -6.17 21.73
N ARG A 307 0.74 -5.59 22.55
CA ARG A 307 2.00 -4.95 22.13
C ARG A 307 2.89 -5.86 21.30
N GLU A 308 3.08 -7.10 21.74
CA GLU A 308 3.93 -8.04 21.01
C GLU A 308 3.31 -8.43 19.66
N GLY A 309 2.00 -8.69 19.61
CA GLY A 309 1.27 -8.95 18.37
C GLY A 309 1.30 -7.76 17.41
N ASN A 310 1.11 -6.54 17.91
CA ASN A 310 1.19 -5.31 17.11
C ASN A 310 2.60 -5.10 16.56
N LYS A 311 3.62 -5.31 17.37
CA LYS A 311 5.03 -5.23 16.97
C LYS A 311 5.37 -6.24 15.88
N GLN A 312 4.93 -7.49 16.04
CA GLN A 312 5.14 -8.56 15.06
C GLN A 312 4.42 -8.26 13.72
N ASN A 313 3.18 -7.83 13.76
CA ASN A 313 2.42 -7.47 12.58
C ASN A 313 3.05 -6.27 11.85
N ASN A 314 3.49 -5.26 12.60
CA ASN A 314 4.18 -4.10 12.05
C ASN A 314 5.52 -4.51 11.43
N ALA A 315 6.30 -5.38 12.09
CA ALA A 315 7.54 -5.94 11.55
C ALA A 315 7.30 -6.70 10.24
N THR A 316 6.27 -7.55 10.20
CA THR A 316 5.89 -8.30 9.00
C THR A 316 5.49 -7.38 7.85
N TYR A 317 4.72 -6.32 8.11
CA TYR A 317 4.35 -5.32 7.12
C TYR A 317 5.59 -4.59 6.56
N TRP A 318 6.49 -4.14 7.42
CA TRP A 318 7.72 -3.49 7.00
C TRP A 318 8.64 -4.42 6.21
N ALA A 319 8.72 -5.71 6.60
CA ALA A 319 9.43 -6.74 5.86
C ALA A 319 8.89 -6.88 4.43
N ALA A 320 7.58 -7.04 4.30
CA ALA A 320 6.91 -7.12 3.00
C ALA A 320 7.17 -5.86 2.15
N ARG A 321 7.10 -4.67 2.78
CA ARG A 321 7.36 -3.39 2.13
C ARG A 321 8.79 -3.29 1.60
N ILE A 322 9.79 -3.68 2.39
CA ILE A 322 11.20 -3.67 1.98
C ILE A 322 11.42 -4.61 0.78
N VAL A 323 10.85 -5.82 0.83
CA VAL A 323 10.93 -6.79 -0.28
C VAL A 323 10.30 -6.22 -1.55
N CYS A 324 9.10 -5.67 -1.47
CA CYS A 324 8.41 -5.10 -2.63
C CYS A 324 9.18 -3.92 -3.25
N TYR A 325 9.63 -2.97 -2.44
CA TYR A 325 10.38 -1.82 -2.93
C TYR A 325 11.78 -2.20 -3.43
N GLY A 326 12.45 -3.17 -2.80
CA GLY A 326 13.71 -3.74 -3.29
C GLY A 326 13.53 -4.33 -4.69
N PHE A 327 12.50 -5.14 -4.89
CA PHE A 327 12.17 -5.70 -6.20
C PHE A 327 11.89 -4.62 -7.26
N LEU A 328 11.13 -3.57 -6.89
CA LEU A 328 10.86 -2.43 -7.76
C LEU A 328 12.15 -1.67 -8.13
N ALA A 329 13.07 -1.50 -7.19
CA ALA A 329 14.36 -0.86 -7.45
C ALA A 329 15.16 -1.61 -8.51
N ILE A 330 15.21 -2.96 -8.45
CA ILE A 330 15.88 -3.78 -9.46
C ILE A 330 15.22 -3.62 -10.83
N ILE A 331 13.90 -3.70 -10.91
CA ILE A 331 13.19 -3.49 -12.18
C ILE A 331 13.49 -2.10 -12.74
N GLY A 332 13.55 -1.06 -11.90
CA GLY A 332 13.93 0.29 -12.27
C GLY A 332 15.34 0.35 -12.86
N VAL A 333 16.31 -0.27 -12.20
CA VAL A 333 17.70 -0.35 -12.67
C VAL A 333 17.79 -1.10 -14.00
N ILE A 334 17.12 -2.24 -14.15
CA ILE A 334 17.08 -3.00 -15.41
C ILE A 334 16.48 -2.14 -16.53
N SER A 335 15.40 -1.42 -16.26
CA SER A 335 14.78 -0.52 -17.23
C SER A 335 15.73 0.61 -17.63
N LEU A 336 16.45 1.20 -16.67
CA LEU A 336 17.46 2.22 -16.93
C LEU A 336 18.58 1.70 -17.85
N PHE A 337 19.14 0.53 -17.54
CA PHE A 337 20.16 -0.10 -18.39
C PHE A 337 19.65 -0.41 -19.78
N ASN A 338 18.41 -0.86 -19.92
CA ASN A 338 17.81 -1.12 -21.23
C ASN A 338 17.73 0.16 -22.08
N ILE A 339 17.38 1.30 -21.46
CA ILE A 339 17.35 2.61 -22.13
C ILE A 339 18.75 3.03 -22.56
N VAL A 340 19.70 3.02 -21.64
CA VAL A 340 21.09 3.40 -21.90
C VAL A 340 21.66 2.55 -23.06
N ASN A 341 21.44 1.25 -23.03
CA ASN A 341 21.86 0.34 -24.07
C ASN A 341 21.21 0.65 -25.43
N SER A 342 19.90 0.90 -25.43
CA SER A 342 19.15 1.25 -26.64
C SER A 342 19.62 2.57 -27.26
N ILE A 343 19.85 3.59 -26.42
CA ILE A 343 20.40 4.89 -26.88
C ILE A 343 21.81 4.70 -27.41
N SER A 344 22.69 4.00 -26.70
CA SER A 344 24.06 3.74 -27.12
C SER A 344 24.14 3.03 -28.47
N MET A 345 23.30 2.00 -28.66
CA MET A 345 23.19 1.31 -29.94
C MET A 345 22.70 2.23 -31.09
N SER A 346 21.74 3.11 -30.80
CA SER A 346 21.17 4.05 -31.77
C SER A 346 22.23 5.07 -32.19
N VAL A 347 22.99 5.63 -31.23
CA VAL A 347 24.09 6.58 -31.49
C VAL A 347 25.21 5.91 -32.25
N SER A 348 25.66 4.73 -31.83
CA SER A 348 26.76 3.98 -32.49
C SER A 348 26.43 3.63 -33.94
N ALA A 349 25.18 3.27 -34.24
CA ALA A 349 24.71 2.98 -35.59
C ALA A 349 24.79 4.20 -36.54
N ARG A 350 24.81 5.42 -35.99
CA ARG A 350 24.77 6.68 -36.76
C ARG A 350 26.05 7.50 -36.66
N ILE A 351 27.13 6.95 -36.12
CA ILE A 351 28.36 7.68 -35.84
C ILE A 351 28.96 8.30 -37.13
N LYS A 352 28.83 7.62 -38.28
CA LYS A 352 29.26 8.17 -39.59
C LYS A 352 28.41 9.36 -40.03
N GLN A 353 27.09 9.36 -39.78
CA GLN A 353 26.18 10.45 -40.10
C GLN A 353 26.50 11.67 -39.22
N TYR A 354 26.73 11.48 -37.94
CA TYR A 354 27.16 12.56 -37.04
C TYR A 354 28.51 13.14 -37.40
N GLY A 355 29.44 12.29 -37.84
CA GLY A 355 30.74 12.74 -38.38
C GLY A 355 30.60 13.61 -39.61
N ALA A 356 29.75 13.25 -40.57
CA ALA A 356 29.44 14.04 -41.75
C ALA A 356 28.78 15.39 -41.40
N MET A 357 27.83 15.41 -40.48
CA MET A 357 27.18 16.65 -40.03
C MET A 357 28.17 17.61 -39.34
N ARG A 358 29.10 17.08 -38.55
CA ARG A 358 30.21 17.88 -37.97
C ARG A 358 31.17 18.44 -39.04
N ALA A 359 31.47 17.66 -40.07
CA ALA A 359 32.30 18.11 -41.17
C ALA A 359 31.67 19.27 -41.95
N VAL A 360 30.35 19.39 -41.98
CA VAL A 360 29.60 20.49 -42.62
C VAL A 360 29.43 21.69 -41.67
N GLY A 361 29.91 21.60 -40.39
CA GLY A 361 29.92 22.73 -39.47
C GLY A 361 28.90 22.65 -38.29
N MET A 362 28.34 21.47 -38.02
CA MET A 362 27.44 21.28 -36.87
C MET A 362 28.22 21.36 -35.54
N ASP A 363 27.78 22.23 -34.63
CA ASP A 363 28.41 22.40 -33.31
C ASP A 363 28.03 21.26 -32.35
N ASN A 364 28.88 21.03 -31.35
CA ASN A 364 28.66 20.01 -30.31
C ASN A 364 27.36 20.20 -29.50
N ARG A 365 26.84 21.43 -29.41
CA ARG A 365 25.56 21.72 -28.74
C ARG A 365 24.36 21.31 -29.59
N GLN A 366 24.50 21.33 -30.90
CA GLN A 366 23.44 20.90 -31.83
C GLN A 366 23.39 19.37 -31.99
N LEU A 367 24.47 18.70 -31.62
CA LEU A 367 24.56 17.24 -31.66
C LEU A 367 24.05 16.57 -30.37
N LYS A 368 24.03 17.29 -29.26
CA LYS A 368 23.50 16.81 -27.97
C LYS A 368 22.01 17.11 -27.85
#